data_54b12ec4fd2622221027bc2396494426
#
_entry.id   54b12ec4fd2622221027bc2396494426
#
_cell.length_a   1.000
_cell.length_b   1.000
_cell.length_c   1.000
_cell.angle_alpha   90.00
_cell.angle_beta   90.00
_cell.angle_gamma   90.00
#
_symmetry.space_group_name_H-M   'P 1'
#
loop_
_entity.id
_entity.type
_entity.pdbx_description
1 polymer ?
#
loop_
_entity_poly.entity_id
_entity_poly.type
_entity_poly.pdbx_seq_one_letter_code
_entity_poly.pdbx_strand_id
1 'polypeptide(L)'
;MSILNEFRLWMLAAAIMLPMLTATAQPATSDTTAVQKNELSIDLQFLTRGESRYGGLHTDNVFLAEDENEDGKAAQSNFVMARTRLAINYKRDWLEARFTPQHSGVWGQSGKGVLNLYETWVKLNARNGLFVQVGRVGLSYDDERIIGSDDWAMASQSHDVLRLGYEGHGHKVHVILAYNQNSDVVNDGGSYYVGGAQPYKTMQDIWYHYDFPRLPLGASLLFMNIGMQGDEIVGYKSMFQHLLGGYASFAPKRWKTELSYYHQFGKNESGMKIDAWMASAKASFTPAPNYGFTVGYDYLSGDKNFAVPPKGSIGMVRHEVLKGFSTVYGAHHKFYGAMDFFYVSTYLNGFTPGLQNAFIGAFYKPIKGLRIDASYHSLATATKLTDLDMFLGHEFELQASYNISPDIRLMAGASLMSGSKTMERLKRDTSKNTLRWGWISLSVNPRIFSKKW
;
A
#
# COMPACT_ATOMS: atom_id res chain seq x y z
N MET A 1 -15.55 -25.88 -3.87
CA MET A 1 -15.17 -25.93 -5.32
C MET A 1 -13.74 -26.42 -5.37
N SER A 2 -13.49 -27.54 -6.03
CA SER A 2 -12.23 -28.26 -5.91
C SER A 2 -11.09 -27.52 -6.64
N ILE A 3 -9.86 -27.75 -6.19
CA ILE A 3 -8.59 -27.32 -6.80
C ILE A 3 -8.57 -27.49 -8.33
N LEU A 4 -9.29 -28.49 -8.85
CA LEU A 4 -9.49 -28.71 -10.29
C LEU A 4 -10.20 -27.56 -11.02
N ASN A 5 -11.08 -26.81 -10.38
CA ASN A 5 -11.74 -25.66 -11.01
C ASN A 5 -10.85 -24.43 -11.05
N GLU A 6 -9.99 -24.25 -10.05
CA GLU A 6 -8.99 -23.18 -10.06
C GLU A 6 -7.91 -23.46 -11.13
N PHE A 7 -7.46 -24.70 -11.24
CA PHE A 7 -6.51 -25.12 -12.28
C PHE A 7 -7.10 -24.99 -13.71
N ARG A 8 -8.40 -25.21 -13.88
CA ARG A 8 -9.09 -24.99 -15.17
C ARG A 8 -9.14 -23.51 -15.58
N LEU A 9 -9.28 -22.59 -14.62
CA LEU A 9 -9.20 -21.14 -14.88
C LEU A 9 -7.79 -20.73 -15.33
N TRP A 10 -6.75 -21.29 -14.73
CA TRP A 10 -5.37 -21.07 -15.16
C TRP A 10 -5.09 -21.65 -16.56
N MET A 11 -5.61 -22.82 -16.85
CA MET A 11 -5.50 -23.45 -18.17
C MET A 11 -6.29 -22.69 -19.23
N LEU A 12 -7.46 -22.12 -18.89
CA LEU A 12 -8.22 -21.26 -19.81
C LEU A 12 -7.49 -19.93 -20.08
N ALA A 13 -6.92 -19.30 -19.07
CA ALA A 13 -6.11 -18.10 -19.25
C ALA A 13 -4.87 -18.37 -20.12
N ALA A 14 -4.19 -19.50 -19.90
CA ALA A 14 -3.06 -19.95 -20.74
C ALA A 14 -3.49 -20.31 -22.17
N ALA A 15 -4.66 -20.92 -22.36
CA ALA A 15 -5.19 -21.30 -23.66
C ALA A 15 -5.66 -20.10 -24.50
N ILE A 16 -6.14 -19.04 -23.87
CA ILE A 16 -6.48 -17.77 -24.54
C ILE A 16 -5.21 -17.02 -24.96
N MET A 17 -4.09 -17.24 -24.28
CA MET A 17 -2.82 -16.58 -24.57
C MET A 17 -1.98 -17.23 -25.65
N LEU A 18 -2.04 -18.56 -25.81
CA LEU A 18 -1.26 -19.25 -26.83
C LEU A 18 -1.51 -18.70 -28.25
N PRO A 19 -2.74 -18.44 -28.70
CA PRO A 19 -2.96 -17.83 -30.01
C PRO A 19 -2.54 -16.36 -30.10
N MET A 20 -2.50 -15.61 -28.99
CA MET A 20 -2.02 -14.22 -28.98
C MET A 20 -0.49 -14.13 -29.12
N LEU A 21 0.25 -15.09 -28.54
CA LEU A 21 1.70 -15.19 -28.69
C LEU A 21 2.11 -15.70 -30.08
N THR A 22 1.33 -16.60 -30.67
CA THR A 22 1.61 -17.13 -32.03
C THR A 22 1.28 -16.13 -33.13
N ALA A 23 0.29 -15.26 -32.96
CA ALA A 23 -0.05 -14.21 -33.93
C ALA A 23 1.03 -13.13 -34.08
N THR A 24 1.97 -13.01 -33.12
CA THR A 24 3.07 -12.04 -33.16
C THR A 24 4.40 -12.64 -33.63
N ALA A 25 4.47 -13.95 -33.84
CA ALA A 25 5.68 -14.68 -34.24
C ALA A 25 5.82 -14.87 -35.77
N GLN A 26 5.18 -14.02 -36.57
CA GLN A 26 5.54 -14.02 -37.99
C GLN A 26 6.96 -13.50 -38.16
N PRO A 27 7.84 -14.22 -38.89
CA PRO A 27 9.18 -13.71 -39.14
C PRO A 27 9.04 -12.43 -39.95
N ALA A 28 9.56 -11.33 -39.38
CA ALA A 28 9.66 -10.08 -40.07
C ALA A 28 10.49 -10.29 -41.34
N THR A 29 9.86 -10.13 -42.51
CA THR A 29 10.59 -9.98 -43.76
C THR A 29 11.56 -8.80 -43.58
N SER A 30 12.80 -9.10 -43.86
CA SER A 30 13.94 -8.19 -43.76
C SER A 30 13.66 -6.88 -44.51
N ASP A 31 13.40 -5.81 -43.78
CA ASP A 31 13.71 -4.49 -44.28
C ASP A 31 14.20 -3.60 -43.14
N THR A 32 15.41 -3.11 -43.37
CA THR A 32 16.14 -2.06 -42.63
C THR A 32 16.42 -2.30 -41.15
N THR A 33 17.67 -2.53 -40.85
CA THR A 33 18.44 -2.49 -39.63
C THR A 33 17.98 -1.44 -38.60
N ALA A 34 16.85 -1.69 -37.95
CA ALA A 34 16.59 -1.11 -36.63
C ALA A 34 17.52 -1.84 -35.65
N VAL A 35 18.63 -1.20 -35.31
CA VAL A 35 19.58 -1.69 -34.29
C VAL A 35 18.76 -1.97 -33.03
N GLN A 36 18.59 -3.24 -32.68
CA GLN A 36 17.97 -3.63 -31.41
C GLN A 36 18.79 -3.04 -30.28
N LYS A 37 18.31 -1.97 -29.68
CA LYS A 37 19.00 -1.32 -28.57
C LYS A 37 18.72 -2.08 -27.30
N ASN A 38 19.69 -2.90 -26.88
CA ASN A 38 19.69 -3.45 -25.53
C ASN A 38 20.14 -2.37 -24.55
N GLU A 39 19.58 -2.37 -23.37
CA GLU A 39 20.01 -1.51 -22.27
C GLU A 39 20.14 -2.37 -21.00
N LEU A 40 21.28 -2.27 -20.34
CA LEU A 40 21.50 -2.77 -18.98
C LEU A 40 21.79 -1.58 -18.08
N SER A 41 21.04 -1.45 -16.99
CA SER A 41 21.33 -0.46 -15.96
C SER A 41 21.32 -1.06 -14.57
N ILE A 42 22.13 -0.47 -13.69
CA ILE A 42 22.19 -0.83 -12.27
C ILE A 42 22.02 0.45 -11.46
N ASP A 43 20.97 0.47 -10.67
CA ASP A 43 20.63 1.58 -9.79
C ASP A 43 20.82 1.13 -8.33
N LEU A 44 21.59 1.89 -7.54
CA LEU A 44 21.67 1.72 -6.09
C LEU A 44 20.57 2.54 -5.44
N GLN A 45 19.92 1.97 -4.45
CA GLN A 45 19.02 2.70 -3.55
C GLN A 45 19.48 2.45 -2.12
N PHE A 46 19.89 3.50 -1.46
CA PHE A 46 20.21 3.48 -0.03
C PHE A 46 19.28 4.46 0.68
N LEU A 47 18.60 3.99 1.69
CA LEU A 47 17.72 4.78 2.55
C LEU A 47 18.09 4.50 4.00
N THR A 48 18.37 5.55 4.77
CA THR A 48 18.45 5.45 6.23
C THR A 48 17.51 6.45 6.86
N ARG A 49 16.89 6.07 7.99
CA ARG A 49 15.98 6.91 8.74
C ARG A 49 16.16 6.72 10.24
N GLY A 50 16.52 7.80 10.92
CA GLY A 50 16.52 7.88 12.37
C GLY A 50 15.14 8.38 12.83
N GLU A 51 14.56 7.72 13.82
CA GLU A 51 13.26 8.06 14.39
C GLU A 51 13.33 8.20 15.90
N SER A 52 12.52 9.14 16.41
CA SER A 52 12.22 9.30 17.81
C SER A 52 10.70 9.31 17.98
N ARG A 53 10.18 8.38 18.77
CA ARG A 53 8.76 8.20 19.05
C ARG A 53 8.51 8.32 20.55
N TYR A 54 7.47 9.03 20.92
CA TYR A 54 7.07 9.25 22.30
C TYR A 54 5.57 9.07 22.46
N GLY A 55 5.13 8.37 23.51
CA GLY A 55 3.73 8.16 23.81
C GLY A 55 3.15 6.86 23.29
N GLY A 56 3.93 5.76 23.25
CA GLY A 56 3.44 4.42 22.88
C GLY A 56 3.31 4.17 21.39
N LEU A 57 3.88 5.01 20.53
CA LEU A 57 3.96 4.75 19.08
C LEU A 57 4.99 3.67 18.77
N HIS A 58 4.57 2.55 18.22
CA HIS A 58 5.43 1.43 17.84
C HIS A 58 5.80 1.43 16.37
N THR A 59 6.96 0.82 16.04
CA THR A 59 7.48 0.73 14.67
C THR A 59 6.67 -0.17 13.77
N ASP A 60 5.97 -1.15 14.33
CA ASP A 60 5.37 -2.26 13.59
C ASP A 60 3.83 -2.24 13.62
N ASN A 61 3.23 -1.12 14.02
CA ASN A 61 1.80 -1.02 14.29
C ASN A 61 1.28 -2.08 15.30
N VAL A 62 2.19 -2.73 16.02
CA VAL A 62 1.87 -3.72 17.04
C VAL A 62 1.79 -3.02 18.38
N PHE A 63 0.65 -3.15 19.03
CA PHE A 63 0.45 -2.68 20.40
C PHE A 63 1.22 -3.58 21.36
N LEU A 64 2.23 -3.05 22.02
CA LEU A 64 2.70 -3.58 23.26
C LEU A 64 1.92 -2.87 24.38
N ALA A 65 0.95 -3.57 24.94
CA ALA A 65 0.05 -3.05 25.97
C ALA A 65 0.74 -2.80 27.33
N GLU A 66 2.07 -2.90 27.41
CA GLU A 66 2.81 -3.02 28.66
C GLU A 66 3.95 -2.00 28.84
N ASP A 67 4.10 -1.00 27.98
CA ASP A 67 5.20 -0.01 28.10
C ASP A 67 4.83 1.24 28.90
N GLU A 68 4.00 1.13 29.92
CA GLU A 68 4.12 2.01 31.07
C GLU A 68 5.33 1.54 31.87
N ASN A 69 6.44 2.28 31.79
CA ASN A 69 7.47 2.15 32.83
C ASN A 69 6.75 2.27 34.18
N GLU A 70 7.19 1.52 35.19
CA GLU A 70 6.62 1.51 36.55
C GLU A 70 6.39 2.90 37.16
N ASP A 71 7.00 3.95 36.56
CA ASP A 71 6.88 5.35 36.94
C ASP A 71 5.72 6.11 36.25
N GLY A 72 4.88 5.49 35.41
CA GLY A 72 3.77 6.13 34.70
C GLY A 72 4.23 7.16 33.66
N LYS A 73 5.47 7.09 33.17
CA LYS A 73 6.01 7.93 32.09
C LYS A 73 5.73 7.26 30.74
N ALA A 74 5.31 8.07 29.77
CA ALA A 74 5.11 7.59 28.42
C ALA A 74 6.42 7.00 27.83
N ALA A 75 6.31 5.85 27.18
CA ALA A 75 7.44 5.18 26.56
C ALA A 75 8.06 6.03 25.45
N GLN A 76 9.38 6.07 25.38
CA GLN A 76 10.14 6.70 24.31
C GLN A 76 10.96 5.64 23.58
N SER A 77 10.90 5.66 22.25
CA SER A 77 11.69 4.78 21.39
C SER A 77 12.54 5.60 20.43
N ASN A 78 13.85 5.34 20.39
CA ASN A 78 14.77 5.95 19.44
C ASN A 78 15.52 4.86 18.70
N PHE A 79 15.52 4.91 17.38
CA PHE A 79 16.17 3.89 16.56
C PHE A 79 16.55 4.45 15.20
N VAL A 80 17.47 3.76 14.51
CA VAL A 80 17.86 4.03 13.14
C VAL A 80 17.60 2.78 12.31
N MET A 81 16.89 2.96 11.21
CA MET A 81 16.65 1.90 10.22
C MET A 81 17.41 2.21 8.95
N ALA A 82 17.77 1.16 8.21
CA ALA A 82 18.34 1.30 6.88
C ALA A 82 17.78 0.26 5.92
N ARG A 83 17.68 0.67 4.66
CA ARG A 83 17.34 -0.20 3.53
C ARG A 83 18.35 0.02 2.40
N THR A 84 18.83 -1.06 1.83
CA THR A 84 19.66 -1.04 0.63
C THR A 84 19.04 -1.91 -0.43
N ARG A 85 18.94 -1.40 -1.66
CA ARG A 85 18.52 -2.14 -2.86
C ARG A 85 19.54 -1.99 -3.97
N LEU A 86 19.73 -3.04 -4.74
CA LEU A 86 20.47 -3.00 -5.99
C LEU A 86 19.52 -3.42 -7.11
N ALA A 87 19.01 -2.44 -7.88
CA ALA A 87 18.08 -2.70 -8.97
C ALA A 87 18.85 -2.92 -10.28
N ILE A 88 18.87 -4.15 -10.77
CA ILE A 88 19.42 -4.53 -12.08
C ILE A 88 18.27 -4.57 -13.06
N ASN A 89 18.32 -3.73 -14.09
CA ASN A 89 17.29 -3.61 -15.10
C ASN A 89 17.88 -3.95 -16.47
N TYR A 90 17.22 -4.85 -17.18
CA TYR A 90 17.50 -5.15 -18.58
C TYR A 90 16.29 -4.77 -19.44
N LYS A 91 16.52 -4.11 -20.56
CA LYS A 91 15.48 -3.68 -21.50
C LYS A 91 15.94 -3.89 -22.94
N ARG A 92 15.04 -4.42 -23.74
CA ARG A 92 15.07 -4.43 -25.21
C ARG A 92 13.64 -4.29 -25.72
N ASP A 93 13.47 -4.11 -27.03
CA ASP A 93 12.17 -3.75 -27.65
C ASP A 93 10.95 -4.52 -27.14
N TRP A 94 11.08 -5.84 -26.98
CA TRP A 94 9.98 -6.73 -26.60
C TRP A 94 10.13 -7.36 -25.21
N LEU A 95 11.26 -7.14 -24.52
CA LEU A 95 11.60 -7.78 -23.25
C LEU A 95 12.12 -6.76 -22.25
N GLU A 96 11.54 -6.76 -21.08
CA GLU A 96 12.07 -6.08 -19.90
C GLU A 96 12.24 -7.10 -18.77
N ALA A 97 13.30 -6.96 -18.00
CA ALA A 97 13.51 -7.77 -16.80
C ALA A 97 14.08 -6.89 -15.69
N ARG A 98 13.71 -7.20 -14.46
CA ARG A 98 14.21 -6.53 -13.27
C ARG A 98 14.55 -7.53 -12.18
N PHE A 99 15.65 -7.29 -11.49
CA PHE A 99 16.08 -8.04 -10.32
C PHE A 99 16.54 -7.06 -9.25
N THR A 100 15.87 -7.06 -8.10
CA THR A 100 16.10 -6.09 -7.03
C THR A 100 16.21 -6.80 -5.67
N PRO A 101 17.38 -7.33 -5.29
CA PRO A 101 17.63 -7.74 -3.91
C PRO A 101 17.54 -6.53 -2.99
N GLN A 102 17.02 -6.76 -1.80
CA GLN A 102 16.82 -5.76 -0.76
C GLN A 102 17.34 -6.29 0.57
N HIS A 103 18.09 -5.47 1.28
CA HIS A 103 18.36 -5.65 2.71
C HIS A 103 17.71 -4.52 3.50
N SER A 104 17.05 -4.85 4.59
CA SER A 104 16.48 -3.88 5.55
C SER A 104 16.76 -4.33 6.97
N GLY A 105 16.98 -3.39 7.88
CA GLY A 105 17.25 -3.71 9.28
C GLY A 105 17.33 -2.47 10.17
N VAL A 106 17.43 -2.71 11.46
CA VAL A 106 17.62 -1.70 12.50
C VAL A 106 19.07 -1.75 12.97
N TRP A 107 19.71 -0.60 13.09
CA TRP A 107 21.11 -0.51 13.54
C TRP A 107 21.24 -1.02 14.98
N GLY A 108 22.32 -1.74 15.23
CA GLY A 108 22.58 -2.36 16.54
C GLY A 108 21.82 -3.68 16.80
N GLN A 109 20.85 -4.05 15.95
CA GLN A 109 20.17 -5.33 16.02
C GLN A 109 20.81 -6.34 15.08
N SER A 110 22.01 -6.82 15.43
CA SER A 110 22.70 -7.85 14.64
C SER A 110 21.87 -9.13 14.56
N GLY A 111 21.79 -9.73 13.36
CA GLY A 111 21.03 -10.97 13.12
C GLY A 111 19.52 -10.77 12.91
N LYS A 112 19.00 -9.56 12.98
CA LYS A 112 17.59 -9.25 12.71
C LYS A 112 17.34 -8.50 11.39
N GLY A 113 18.36 -8.29 10.58
CA GLY A 113 18.22 -7.76 9.23
C GLY A 113 17.56 -8.79 8.30
N VAL A 114 16.69 -8.32 7.41
CA VAL A 114 16.02 -9.16 6.41
C VAL A 114 16.64 -8.92 5.04
N LEU A 115 17.15 -10.00 4.44
CA LEU A 115 17.57 -10.00 3.03
C LEU A 115 16.49 -10.73 2.23
N ASN A 116 15.86 -10.04 1.29
CA ASN A 116 14.82 -10.58 0.44
C ASN A 116 14.91 -10.05 -1.00
N LEU A 117 14.07 -10.55 -1.86
CA LEU A 117 13.85 -9.99 -3.20
C LEU A 117 12.63 -9.06 -3.14
N TYR A 118 12.86 -7.77 -3.37
CA TYR A 118 11.78 -6.79 -3.47
C TYR A 118 11.04 -6.91 -4.81
N GLU A 119 11.80 -6.98 -5.92
CA GLU A 119 11.26 -7.22 -7.24
C GLU A 119 12.14 -8.22 -8.01
N THR A 120 11.50 -9.17 -8.69
CA THR A 120 12.15 -10.06 -9.64
C THR A 120 11.12 -10.51 -10.66
N TRP A 121 11.15 -9.90 -11.82
CA TRP A 121 10.14 -10.14 -12.84
C TRP A 121 10.69 -10.01 -14.26
N VAL A 122 9.96 -10.62 -15.20
CA VAL A 122 10.13 -10.48 -16.64
C VAL A 122 8.83 -9.97 -17.25
N LYS A 123 8.93 -9.02 -18.19
CA LYS A 123 7.82 -8.46 -18.95
C LYS A 123 8.08 -8.62 -20.44
N LEU A 124 7.13 -9.21 -21.14
CA LEU A 124 7.11 -9.34 -22.59
C LEU A 124 6.13 -8.31 -23.14
N ASN A 125 6.59 -7.45 -24.05
CA ASN A 125 5.81 -6.39 -24.67
C ASN A 125 5.53 -6.73 -26.14
N ALA A 126 4.28 -6.63 -26.56
CA ALA A 126 3.91 -6.68 -27.98
C ALA A 126 3.81 -5.27 -28.55
N ARG A 127 3.99 -5.12 -29.87
CA ARG A 127 3.97 -3.83 -30.56
C ARG A 127 2.62 -3.10 -30.50
N ASN A 128 1.55 -3.82 -30.27
CA ASN A 128 0.18 -3.30 -30.19
C ASN A 128 -0.24 -2.83 -28.80
N GLY A 129 0.68 -2.74 -27.84
CA GLY A 129 0.42 -2.30 -26.46
C GLY A 129 0.01 -3.42 -25.50
N LEU A 130 -0.11 -4.66 -25.96
CA LEU A 130 -0.30 -5.83 -25.10
C LEU A 130 1.01 -6.19 -24.40
N PHE A 131 0.90 -6.68 -23.17
CA PHE A 131 2.04 -7.22 -22.46
C PHE A 131 1.66 -8.36 -21.50
N VAL A 132 2.67 -9.15 -21.17
CA VAL A 132 2.63 -10.16 -20.11
C VAL A 132 3.79 -9.93 -19.17
N GLN A 133 3.53 -9.86 -17.87
CA GLN A 133 4.57 -9.74 -16.85
C GLN A 133 4.38 -10.84 -15.81
N VAL A 134 5.47 -11.50 -15.43
CA VAL A 134 5.45 -12.56 -14.41
C VAL A 134 6.59 -12.37 -13.43
N GLY A 135 6.31 -12.64 -12.18
CA GLY A 135 7.27 -12.58 -11.08
C GLY A 135 6.81 -11.72 -9.91
N ARG A 136 7.75 -11.34 -9.06
CA ARG A 136 7.51 -10.48 -7.90
C ARG A 136 7.56 -9.01 -8.32
N VAL A 137 6.46 -8.30 -8.14
CA VAL A 137 6.25 -6.94 -8.63
C VAL A 137 5.74 -6.04 -7.51
N GLY A 138 6.34 -4.86 -7.35
CA GLY A 138 5.77 -3.77 -6.56
C GLY A 138 4.58 -3.18 -7.33
N LEU A 139 3.36 -3.53 -6.94
CA LEU A 139 2.15 -3.01 -7.58
C LEU A 139 1.81 -1.63 -7.05
N SER A 140 1.41 -0.73 -7.94
CA SER A 140 0.99 0.63 -7.61
C SER A 140 -0.10 1.07 -8.59
N TYR A 141 -1.29 1.36 -8.07
CA TYR A 141 -2.45 1.76 -8.86
C TYR A 141 -3.13 2.99 -8.26
N ASP A 142 -3.57 3.90 -9.13
CA ASP A 142 -4.31 5.12 -8.80
C ASP A 142 -3.55 6.00 -7.78
N ASP A 143 -4.17 6.32 -6.63
CA ASP A 143 -3.53 7.03 -5.53
C ASP A 143 -2.81 6.10 -4.54
N GLU A 144 -2.78 4.79 -4.81
CA GLU A 144 -2.23 3.73 -3.97
C GLU A 144 -3.01 3.48 -2.66
N ARG A 145 -4.25 3.89 -2.60
CA ARG A 145 -5.09 3.71 -1.42
C ARG A 145 -5.49 2.25 -1.19
N ILE A 146 -5.61 1.46 -2.25
CA ILE A 146 -6.02 0.04 -2.22
C ILE A 146 -4.87 -0.90 -2.57
N ILE A 147 -4.09 -0.56 -3.60
CA ILE A 147 -2.90 -1.31 -4.02
C ILE A 147 -1.75 -0.33 -4.17
N GLY A 148 -0.74 -0.44 -3.32
CA GLY A 148 0.42 0.41 -3.33
C GLY A 148 1.70 -0.32 -2.96
N SER A 149 2.83 0.21 -3.39
CA SER A 149 4.15 -0.37 -3.10
C SER A 149 4.64 -0.09 -1.68
N ASP A 150 4.01 0.86 -1.00
CA ASP A 150 4.35 1.33 0.36
C ASP A 150 5.86 1.56 0.55
N ASP A 151 6.46 2.33 -0.35
CA ASP A 151 7.92 2.53 -0.38
C ASP A 151 8.46 3.34 0.80
N TRP A 152 7.59 3.91 1.61
CA TRP A 152 7.91 4.50 2.91
C TRP A 152 8.36 3.46 3.92
N ALA A 153 7.68 2.33 3.99
CA ALA A 153 8.06 1.20 4.83
C ALA A 153 9.41 0.62 4.41
N MET A 154 10.25 0.24 5.37
CA MET A 154 11.57 -0.32 5.06
C MET A 154 11.47 -1.64 4.30
N ALA A 155 10.46 -2.45 4.56
CA ALA A 155 10.20 -3.68 3.83
C ALA A 155 9.59 -3.42 2.44
N SER A 156 8.77 -2.37 2.29
CA SER A 156 7.90 -2.12 1.14
C SER A 156 6.94 -3.29 0.86
N GLN A 157 6.08 -3.17 -0.17
CA GLN A 157 5.16 -4.23 -0.56
C GLN A 157 5.43 -4.71 -1.98
N SER A 158 5.33 -6.02 -2.18
CA SER A 158 5.40 -6.66 -3.49
C SER A 158 4.51 -7.90 -3.53
N HIS A 159 4.13 -8.31 -4.74
CA HIS A 159 3.22 -9.41 -4.99
C HIS A 159 3.80 -10.36 -6.03
N ASP A 160 3.68 -11.66 -5.81
CA ASP A 160 4.05 -12.68 -6.80
C ASP A 160 2.87 -12.88 -7.76
N VAL A 161 2.99 -12.38 -8.99
CA VAL A 161 1.86 -12.24 -9.91
C VAL A 161 2.18 -12.66 -11.34
N LEU A 162 1.14 -13.08 -12.05
CA LEU A 162 1.03 -13.00 -13.49
C LEU A 162 0.15 -11.80 -13.83
N ARG A 163 0.70 -10.79 -14.49
CA ARG A 163 -0.02 -9.60 -14.94
C ARG A 163 -0.11 -9.55 -16.45
N LEU A 164 -1.34 -9.51 -16.96
CA LEU A 164 -1.66 -9.33 -18.36
C LEU A 164 -2.15 -7.93 -18.54
N GLY A 165 -1.72 -7.25 -19.58
CA GLY A 165 -2.15 -5.88 -19.76
C GLY A 165 -2.20 -5.44 -21.21
N TYR A 166 -2.96 -4.38 -21.39
CA TYR A 166 -2.99 -3.55 -22.60
C TYR A 166 -2.84 -2.09 -22.18
N GLU A 167 -1.94 -1.39 -22.86
CA GLU A 167 -1.77 0.06 -22.69
C GLU A 167 -1.68 0.73 -24.07
N GLY A 168 -2.68 1.53 -24.39
CA GLY A 168 -2.74 2.23 -25.67
C GLY A 168 -3.97 3.12 -25.83
N HIS A 169 -3.86 4.17 -26.62
CA HIS A 169 -4.94 5.10 -26.96
C HIS A 169 -5.67 5.70 -25.73
N GLY A 170 -4.95 5.94 -24.64
CA GLY A 170 -5.51 6.43 -23.38
C GLY A 170 -6.12 5.34 -22.48
N HIS A 171 -6.26 4.11 -22.97
CA HIS A 171 -6.77 2.98 -22.20
C HIS A 171 -5.63 2.19 -21.59
N LYS A 172 -5.82 1.75 -20.33
CA LYS A 172 -4.97 0.77 -19.65
C LYS A 172 -5.88 -0.28 -19.01
N VAL A 173 -5.65 -1.53 -19.33
CA VAL A 173 -6.37 -2.68 -18.74
C VAL A 173 -5.34 -3.64 -18.19
N HIS A 174 -5.42 -3.95 -16.91
CA HIS A 174 -4.55 -4.94 -16.27
C HIS A 174 -5.40 -6.03 -15.62
N VAL A 175 -5.07 -7.26 -15.91
CA VAL A 175 -5.56 -8.44 -15.19
C VAL A 175 -4.40 -8.99 -14.38
N ILE A 176 -4.59 -9.12 -13.07
CA ILE A 176 -3.57 -9.55 -12.12
C ILE A 176 -4.03 -10.86 -11.50
N LEU A 177 -3.18 -11.85 -11.55
CA LEU A 177 -3.44 -13.16 -10.99
C LEU A 177 -2.31 -13.51 -10.02
N ALA A 178 -2.65 -13.79 -8.77
CA ALA A 178 -1.72 -14.21 -7.74
C ALA A 178 -2.18 -15.49 -7.06
N TYR A 179 -1.21 -16.30 -6.65
CA TYR A 179 -1.45 -17.51 -5.86
C TYR A 179 -0.30 -17.68 -4.87
N ASN A 180 -0.64 -17.72 -3.58
CA ASN A 180 0.30 -17.99 -2.51
C ASN A 180 -0.11 -19.29 -1.83
N GLN A 181 0.85 -20.15 -1.58
CA GLN A 181 0.60 -21.36 -0.80
C GLN A 181 0.83 -21.06 0.68
N ASN A 182 -0.12 -21.44 1.52
CA ASN A 182 0.04 -21.34 2.96
C ASN A 182 0.89 -22.52 3.47
N SER A 183 1.95 -22.21 4.22
CA SER A 183 2.87 -23.19 4.79
C SER A 183 2.21 -24.19 5.74
N ASP A 184 1.19 -23.76 6.48
CA ASP A 184 0.54 -24.60 7.50
C ASP A 184 -0.28 -25.74 6.90
N VAL A 185 -0.54 -25.68 5.60
CA VAL A 185 -1.33 -26.66 4.85
C VAL A 185 -0.53 -27.31 3.72
N VAL A 186 0.78 -27.10 3.68
CA VAL A 186 1.66 -27.80 2.74
C VAL A 186 1.69 -29.26 3.11
N ASN A 187 1.15 -30.08 2.23
CA ASN A 187 1.21 -31.53 2.36
C ASN A 187 2.50 -32.07 1.73
N ASP A 188 2.71 -33.37 1.78
CA ASP A 188 3.89 -34.09 1.30
C ASP A 188 4.12 -33.97 -0.21
N GLY A 189 3.36 -33.17 -0.94
CA GLY A 189 3.43 -33.01 -2.38
C GLY A 189 4.60 -32.15 -2.89
N GLY A 190 5.56 -31.78 -2.04
CA GLY A 190 6.74 -31.04 -2.43
C GLY A 190 6.52 -29.53 -2.61
N SER A 191 5.36 -29.01 -2.23
CA SER A 191 5.13 -27.58 -2.17
C SER A 191 5.88 -26.99 -0.96
N TYR A 192 6.45 -25.81 -1.13
CA TYR A 192 7.08 -25.10 -0.03
C TYR A 192 6.63 -23.65 0.01
N TYR A 193 6.56 -23.14 1.20
CA TYR A 193 6.22 -21.78 1.51
C TYR A 193 7.47 -20.98 1.84
N VAL A 194 7.58 -19.80 1.29
CA VAL A 194 8.62 -18.83 1.65
C VAL A 194 7.99 -17.72 2.47
N GLY A 195 8.49 -17.48 3.66
CA GLY A 195 7.99 -16.42 4.53
C GLY A 195 8.03 -15.05 3.86
N GLY A 196 7.10 -14.17 4.22
CA GLY A 196 6.98 -12.82 3.68
C GLY A 196 6.07 -12.67 2.45
N ALA A 197 5.36 -13.72 2.07
CA ALA A 197 4.27 -13.60 1.10
C ALA A 197 3.13 -12.74 1.65
N GLN A 198 2.35 -12.12 0.74
CA GLN A 198 1.16 -11.38 1.14
C GLN A 198 0.10 -12.31 1.74
N PRO A 199 -0.74 -11.81 2.68
CA PRO A 199 -1.64 -12.66 3.47
C PRO A 199 -2.90 -13.11 2.72
N TYR A 200 -2.82 -13.40 1.43
CA TYR A 200 -3.90 -14.04 0.67
C TYR A 200 -3.44 -15.40 0.14
N LYS A 201 -4.38 -16.29 -0.07
CA LYS A 201 -4.15 -17.55 -0.77
C LYS A 201 -4.20 -17.36 -2.28
N THR A 202 -5.18 -16.60 -2.76
CA THR A 202 -5.34 -16.25 -4.18
C THR A 202 -5.81 -14.82 -4.32
N MET A 203 -5.43 -14.16 -5.43
CA MET A 203 -5.94 -12.84 -5.76
C MET A 203 -6.14 -12.76 -7.29
N GLN A 204 -7.29 -12.28 -7.71
CA GLN A 204 -7.62 -12.02 -9.10
C GLN A 204 -8.20 -10.61 -9.18
N ASP A 205 -7.49 -9.72 -9.87
CA ASP A 205 -7.88 -8.33 -9.98
C ASP A 205 -8.03 -7.93 -11.44
N ILE A 206 -8.93 -7.01 -11.68
CA ILE A 206 -9.07 -6.31 -12.95
C ILE A 206 -9.05 -4.82 -12.66
N TRP A 207 -8.07 -4.14 -13.21
CA TRP A 207 -7.99 -2.68 -13.17
C TRP A 207 -8.09 -2.12 -14.58
N TYR A 208 -8.96 -1.13 -14.76
CA TYR A 208 -9.14 -0.38 -15.99
C TYR A 208 -8.95 1.10 -15.72
N HIS A 209 -8.17 1.77 -16.54
CA HIS A 209 -7.98 3.21 -16.50
C HIS A 209 -8.18 3.83 -17.87
N TYR A 210 -8.75 5.02 -17.90
CA TYR A 210 -8.89 5.82 -19.12
C TYR A 210 -8.46 7.26 -18.89
N ASP A 211 -7.48 7.69 -19.69
CA ASP A 211 -7.06 9.09 -19.80
C ASP A 211 -7.88 9.76 -20.90
N PHE A 212 -8.74 10.72 -20.56
CA PHE A 212 -9.62 11.41 -21.51
C PHE A 212 -8.83 12.37 -22.38
N PRO A 213 -8.79 12.21 -23.73
CA PRO A 213 -7.89 12.97 -24.58
C PRO A 213 -8.13 14.50 -24.63
N ARG A 214 -9.37 14.92 -24.34
CA ARG A 214 -9.78 16.32 -24.43
C ARG A 214 -10.03 16.98 -23.07
N LEU A 215 -9.92 16.24 -22.00
CA LEU A 215 -10.17 16.70 -20.65
C LEU A 215 -8.97 16.29 -19.77
N PRO A 216 -8.54 17.13 -18.83
CA PRO A 216 -7.53 16.77 -17.86
C PRO A 216 -8.15 15.84 -16.79
N LEU A 217 -8.75 14.76 -17.24
CA LEU A 217 -9.47 13.76 -16.44
C LEU A 217 -8.90 12.38 -16.73
N GLY A 218 -8.53 11.66 -15.68
CA GLY A 218 -8.27 10.23 -15.66
C GLY A 218 -9.24 9.54 -14.73
N ALA A 219 -9.78 8.40 -15.12
CA ALA A 219 -10.68 7.61 -14.29
C ALA A 219 -10.36 6.13 -14.34
N SER A 220 -10.48 5.46 -13.21
CA SER A 220 -10.20 4.03 -13.06
C SER A 220 -11.37 3.29 -12.42
N LEU A 221 -11.48 2.02 -12.78
CA LEU A 221 -12.30 1.02 -12.11
C LEU A 221 -11.41 -0.13 -11.65
N LEU A 222 -11.63 -0.62 -10.44
CA LEU A 222 -10.92 -1.74 -9.86
C LEU A 222 -11.92 -2.76 -9.31
N PHE A 223 -11.76 -4.02 -9.73
CA PHE A 223 -12.39 -5.17 -9.10
C PHE A 223 -11.30 -6.09 -8.56
N MET A 224 -11.44 -6.53 -7.31
CA MET A 224 -10.56 -7.51 -6.69
C MET A 224 -11.38 -8.68 -6.13
N ASN A 225 -10.88 -9.89 -6.34
CA ASN A 225 -11.35 -11.11 -5.71
C ASN A 225 -10.21 -11.72 -4.91
N ILE A 226 -10.29 -11.65 -3.59
CA ILE A 226 -9.24 -12.06 -2.67
C ILE A 226 -9.69 -13.31 -1.94
N GLY A 227 -9.01 -14.43 -2.19
CA GLY A 227 -9.25 -15.69 -1.50
C GLY A 227 -8.32 -15.84 -0.30
N MET A 228 -8.89 -16.05 0.88
CA MET A 228 -8.19 -16.28 2.12
C MET A 228 -8.28 -17.75 2.50
N GLN A 229 -7.25 -18.27 3.20
CA GLN A 229 -7.37 -19.59 3.84
C GLN A 229 -8.34 -19.47 5.01
N GLY A 230 -9.43 -20.20 4.95
CA GLY A 230 -10.39 -20.26 6.04
C GLY A 230 -9.82 -20.94 7.27
N ASP A 231 -10.30 -20.53 8.44
CA ASP A 231 -9.95 -21.10 9.73
C ASP A 231 -10.72 -22.42 10.02
N GLU A 232 -10.55 -22.96 11.23
CA GLU A 232 -11.21 -24.19 11.69
C GLU A 232 -12.75 -24.05 11.69
N ILE A 233 -13.29 -22.87 11.98
CA ILE A 233 -14.74 -22.60 12.04
C ILE A 233 -15.42 -22.93 10.73
N VAL A 234 -14.76 -22.66 9.61
CA VAL A 234 -15.27 -22.93 8.26
C VAL A 234 -14.68 -24.21 7.65
N GLY A 235 -13.97 -25.01 8.44
CA GLY A 235 -13.35 -26.28 8.03
C GLY A 235 -12.25 -26.09 6.99
N TYR A 236 -11.44 -25.04 7.14
CA TYR A 236 -10.30 -24.71 6.29
C TYR A 236 -10.65 -24.47 4.80
N LYS A 237 -11.90 -24.18 4.50
CA LYS A 237 -12.34 -23.84 3.14
C LYS A 237 -11.84 -22.44 2.76
N SER A 238 -11.47 -22.26 1.50
CA SER A 238 -11.15 -20.92 1.01
C SER A 238 -12.36 -20.01 1.08
N MET A 239 -12.21 -18.85 1.72
CA MET A 239 -13.20 -17.79 1.81
C MET A 239 -12.82 -16.65 0.89
N PHE A 240 -13.81 -16.00 0.29
CA PHE A 240 -13.58 -14.94 -0.68
C PHE A 240 -14.20 -13.63 -0.23
N GLN A 241 -13.38 -12.61 -0.22
CA GLN A 241 -13.80 -11.22 -0.15
C GLN A 241 -13.59 -10.52 -1.49
N HIS A 242 -14.46 -9.61 -1.80
CA HIS A 242 -14.42 -8.84 -3.03
C HIS A 242 -14.34 -7.36 -2.73
N LEU A 243 -13.70 -6.63 -3.62
CA LEU A 243 -13.67 -5.18 -3.62
C LEU A 243 -14.02 -4.69 -5.02
N LEU A 244 -14.95 -3.73 -5.10
CA LEU A 244 -15.31 -3.06 -6.34
C LEU A 244 -15.35 -1.56 -6.10
N GLY A 245 -14.74 -0.80 -6.97
CA GLY A 245 -14.78 0.65 -6.86
C GLY A 245 -13.99 1.35 -7.94
N GLY A 246 -13.68 2.62 -7.72
CA GLY A 246 -12.96 3.41 -8.68
C GLY A 246 -12.36 4.68 -8.11
N TYR A 247 -11.54 5.27 -8.93
CA TYR A 247 -10.81 6.50 -8.68
C TYR A 247 -10.95 7.45 -9.88
N ALA A 248 -11.04 8.74 -9.63
CA ALA A 248 -11.01 9.75 -10.66
C ALA A 248 -10.12 10.92 -10.25
N SER A 249 -9.34 11.44 -11.18
CA SER A 249 -8.50 12.61 -11.00
C SER A 249 -8.78 13.63 -12.11
N PHE A 250 -9.22 14.81 -11.71
CA PHE A 250 -9.47 15.94 -12.61
C PHE A 250 -8.50 17.08 -12.28
N ALA A 251 -7.62 17.43 -13.21
CA ALA A 251 -6.49 18.34 -12.97
C ALA A 251 -6.44 19.51 -13.95
N PRO A 252 -7.45 20.42 -13.96
CA PRO A 252 -7.45 21.60 -14.85
C PRO A 252 -6.52 22.71 -14.29
N LYS A 253 -5.51 23.06 -15.06
CA LYS A 253 -4.57 24.19 -14.76
C LYS A 253 -3.96 24.10 -13.35
N ARG A 254 -4.48 24.93 -12.40
CA ARG A 254 -3.97 25.08 -11.03
C ARG A 254 -4.72 24.20 -10.01
N TRP A 255 -5.78 23.55 -10.41
CA TRP A 255 -6.61 22.71 -9.57
C TRP A 255 -6.34 21.23 -9.85
N LYS A 256 -6.41 20.44 -8.80
CA LYS A 256 -6.49 18.97 -8.90
C LYS A 256 -7.56 18.48 -7.92
N THR A 257 -8.54 17.76 -8.41
CA THR A 257 -9.55 17.09 -7.59
C THR A 257 -9.39 15.58 -7.76
N GLU A 258 -9.41 14.85 -6.67
CA GLU A 258 -9.29 13.39 -6.63
C GLU A 258 -10.47 12.83 -5.85
N LEU A 259 -11.13 11.84 -6.40
CA LEU A 259 -12.29 11.17 -5.82
C LEU A 259 -12.07 9.67 -5.85
N SER A 260 -12.44 8.98 -4.78
CA SER A 260 -12.42 7.52 -4.71
C SER A 260 -13.66 7.00 -4.00
N TYR A 261 -14.14 5.86 -4.47
CA TYR A 261 -15.16 5.08 -3.80
C TYR A 261 -14.88 3.59 -3.99
N TYR A 262 -14.93 2.82 -2.90
CA TYR A 262 -14.75 1.38 -2.94
C TYR A 262 -15.72 0.70 -1.98
N HIS A 263 -16.25 -0.44 -2.40
CA HIS A 263 -17.16 -1.30 -1.62
C HIS A 263 -16.56 -2.70 -1.48
N GLN A 264 -16.54 -3.22 -0.28
CA GLN A 264 -16.11 -4.57 0.07
C GLN A 264 -17.29 -5.44 0.44
N PHE A 265 -17.33 -6.65 -0.08
CA PHE A 265 -18.37 -7.62 0.17
C PHE A 265 -17.82 -9.06 0.11
N GLY A 266 -18.63 -10.06 0.47
CA GLY A 266 -18.19 -11.45 0.52
C GLY A 266 -18.03 -11.95 1.95
N LYS A 267 -16.95 -12.68 2.22
CA LYS A 267 -16.69 -13.29 3.53
C LYS A 267 -15.20 -13.21 3.89
N ASN A 268 -14.92 -12.98 5.18
CA ASN A 268 -13.56 -13.10 5.72
C ASN A 268 -13.16 -14.57 5.95
N GLU A 269 -11.95 -14.81 6.46
CA GLU A 269 -11.39 -16.12 6.76
C GLU A 269 -12.24 -16.96 7.73
N SER A 270 -12.96 -16.34 8.65
CA SER A 270 -13.86 -16.99 9.62
C SER A 270 -15.30 -17.16 9.08
N GLY A 271 -15.54 -16.87 7.82
CA GLY A 271 -16.85 -17.02 7.16
C GLY A 271 -17.86 -15.93 7.48
N MET A 272 -17.49 -14.88 8.24
CA MET A 272 -18.34 -13.73 8.52
C MET A 272 -18.55 -12.90 7.25
N LYS A 273 -19.77 -12.44 7.03
CA LYS A 273 -20.10 -11.56 5.90
C LYS A 273 -19.39 -10.22 6.03
N ILE A 274 -18.97 -9.68 4.90
CA ILE A 274 -18.40 -8.33 4.79
C ILE A 274 -19.40 -7.47 4.01
N ASP A 275 -19.63 -6.23 4.48
CA ASP A 275 -20.40 -5.18 3.81
C ASP A 275 -19.85 -3.83 4.27
N ALA A 276 -18.74 -3.42 3.68
CA ALA A 276 -17.99 -2.25 4.08
C ALA A 276 -17.69 -1.35 2.88
N TRP A 277 -17.54 -0.06 3.10
CA TRP A 277 -17.26 0.88 2.02
C TRP A 277 -16.41 2.06 2.49
N MET A 278 -15.75 2.69 1.54
CA MET A 278 -15.05 3.94 1.75
C MET A 278 -15.36 4.95 0.66
N ALA A 279 -15.25 6.22 1.00
CA ALA A 279 -15.24 7.33 0.05
C ALA A 279 -14.18 8.35 0.45
N SER A 280 -13.53 8.94 -0.55
CA SER A 280 -12.55 10.01 -0.35
C SER A 280 -12.75 11.11 -1.39
N ALA A 281 -12.61 12.34 -0.94
CA ALA A 281 -12.57 13.51 -1.81
C ALA A 281 -11.42 14.42 -1.38
N LYS A 282 -10.58 14.82 -2.35
CA LYS A 282 -9.43 15.70 -2.12
C LYS A 282 -9.38 16.76 -3.22
N ALA A 283 -9.21 18.01 -2.84
CA ALA A 283 -8.99 19.12 -3.76
C ALA A 283 -7.69 19.85 -3.42
N SER A 284 -6.87 20.08 -4.42
CA SER A 284 -5.61 20.81 -4.31
C SER A 284 -5.63 22.01 -5.23
N PHE A 285 -5.11 23.13 -4.74
CA PHE A 285 -4.97 24.37 -5.49
C PHE A 285 -3.53 24.86 -5.43
N THR A 286 -2.89 25.01 -6.59
CA THR A 286 -1.50 25.44 -6.74
C THR A 286 -1.47 26.78 -7.50
N PRO A 287 -1.67 27.93 -6.79
CA PRO A 287 -1.73 29.24 -7.43
C PRO A 287 -0.41 29.65 -8.07
N ALA A 288 0.72 29.17 -7.53
CA ALA A 288 2.04 29.38 -8.10
C ALA A 288 2.90 28.09 -7.93
N PRO A 289 3.98 27.89 -8.72
CA PRO A 289 4.81 26.68 -8.66
C PRO A 289 5.48 26.43 -7.31
N ASN A 290 5.58 27.45 -6.47
CA ASN A 290 6.30 27.40 -5.20
C ASN A 290 5.39 27.23 -3.97
N TYR A 291 4.06 27.27 -4.10
CA TYR A 291 3.15 27.00 -2.98
C TYR A 291 1.79 26.47 -3.46
N GLY A 292 1.12 25.78 -2.59
CA GLY A 292 -0.22 25.26 -2.84
C GLY A 292 -0.87 24.77 -1.57
N PHE A 293 -2.17 24.53 -1.68
CA PHE A 293 -3.05 24.13 -0.59
C PHE A 293 -3.81 22.87 -0.97
N THR A 294 -4.19 22.10 0.02
CA THR A 294 -5.00 20.89 -0.12
C THR A 294 -6.05 20.85 0.96
N VAL A 295 -7.23 20.39 0.62
CA VAL A 295 -8.29 20.05 1.56
C VAL A 295 -8.87 18.72 1.15
N GLY A 296 -9.25 17.89 2.11
CA GLY A 296 -9.86 16.62 1.80
C GLY A 296 -10.61 16.02 2.97
N TYR A 297 -11.34 14.97 2.63
CA TYR A 297 -12.11 14.20 3.58
C TYR A 297 -12.13 12.73 3.15
N ASP A 298 -11.79 11.85 4.10
CA ASP A 298 -11.88 10.40 3.94
C ASP A 298 -12.93 9.86 4.90
N TYR A 299 -13.71 8.93 4.42
CA TYR A 299 -14.68 8.17 5.21
C TYR A 299 -14.49 6.68 4.96
N LEU A 300 -14.18 5.94 6.02
CA LEU A 300 -14.12 4.48 6.02
C LEU A 300 -15.23 3.98 6.93
N SER A 301 -16.14 3.17 6.40
CA SER A 301 -17.24 2.61 7.18
C SER A 301 -16.74 1.78 8.36
N GLY A 302 -17.57 1.63 9.38
CA GLY A 302 -17.25 0.91 10.61
C GLY A 302 -18.40 0.05 11.11
N ASP A 303 -18.09 -0.81 12.04
CA ASP A 303 -19.04 -1.68 12.71
C ASP A 303 -19.93 -0.87 13.65
N LYS A 304 -21.23 -1.00 13.48
CA LYS A 304 -22.22 -0.41 14.38
C LYS A 304 -22.28 -1.19 15.68
N ASN A 305 -22.61 -0.50 16.77
CA ASN A 305 -22.75 -1.09 18.10
C ASN A 305 -21.45 -1.71 18.63
N PHE A 306 -20.33 -1.16 18.24
CA PHE A 306 -19.05 -1.56 18.79
C PHE A 306 -18.98 -1.25 20.28
N ALA A 307 -18.97 -2.29 21.12
CA ALA A 307 -18.70 -2.16 22.53
C ALA A 307 -17.19 -2.33 22.75
N VAL A 308 -16.53 -1.30 23.23
CA VAL A 308 -15.12 -1.38 23.60
C VAL A 308 -14.99 -2.21 24.86
N PRO A 309 -14.34 -3.38 24.82
CA PRO A 309 -14.20 -4.20 26.02
C PRO A 309 -13.49 -3.45 27.15
N PRO A 310 -13.77 -3.73 28.42
CA PRO A 310 -13.00 -3.20 29.53
C PRO A 310 -11.50 -3.50 29.41
N LYS A 311 -10.65 -2.61 29.92
CA LYS A 311 -9.19 -2.82 29.93
C LYS A 311 -8.88 -4.20 30.57
N GLY A 312 -8.12 -5.04 29.85
CA GLY A 312 -7.75 -6.38 30.31
C GLY A 312 -8.73 -7.51 29.98
N SER A 313 -9.87 -7.22 29.32
CA SER A 313 -10.79 -8.26 28.85
C SER A 313 -10.62 -8.52 27.36
N ILE A 314 -10.60 -9.80 26.97
CA ILE A 314 -10.68 -10.24 25.58
C ILE A 314 -12.18 -10.47 25.30
N GLY A 315 -12.88 -9.42 24.88
CA GLY A 315 -14.28 -9.55 24.47
C GLY A 315 -14.36 -9.93 23.00
N MET A 316 -14.82 -11.13 22.70
CA MET A 316 -15.22 -11.48 21.34
C MET A 316 -16.69 -11.06 21.15
N VAL A 317 -16.93 -9.95 20.47
CA VAL A 317 -18.27 -9.62 19.98
C VAL A 317 -18.45 -10.31 18.63
N ARG A 318 -19.34 -11.27 18.53
CA ARG A 318 -19.71 -11.87 17.25
C ARG A 318 -20.59 -10.89 16.49
N HIS A 319 -20.09 -10.38 15.38
CA HIS A 319 -20.89 -9.65 14.39
C HIS A 319 -21.38 -10.62 13.32
N GLU A 320 -22.63 -10.47 12.89
CA GLU A 320 -23.15 -11.20 11.72
C GLU A 320 -22.58 -10.66 10.42
N VAL A 321 -22.27 -9.36 10.40
CA VAL A 321 -21.73 -8.63 9.23
C VAL A 321 -20.65 -7.67 9.68
N LEU A 322 -19.48 -7.78 9.10
CA LEU A 322 -18.36 -6.84 9.27
C LEU A 322 -18.55 -5.63 8.37
N LYS A 323 -18.59 -4.44 8.96
CA LYS A 323 -18.76 -3.16 8.26
C LYS A 323 -17.52 -2.28 8.29
N GLY A 324 -16.47 -2.71 8.95
CA GLY A 324 -15.19 -2.04 8.96
C GLY A 324 -14.46 -2.18 7.63
N PHE A 325 -14.21 -1.05 6.95
CA PHE A 325 -13.49 -1.05 5.69
C PHE A 325 -12.00 -1.32 5.91
N SER A 326 -11.44 -2.23 5.11
CA SER A 326 -10.01 -2.54 5.06
C SER A 326 -9.35 -1.89 3.84
N THR A 327 -8.24 -1.20 4.03
CA THR A 327 -7.45 -0.61 2.93
C THR A 327 -6.59 -1.63 2.17
N VAL A 328 -6.75 -2.89 2.48
CA VAL A 328 -6.16 -4.07 1.80
C VAL A 328 -4.63 -3.96 1.67
N TYR A 329 -4.12 -3.65 0.48
CA TYR A 329 -2.69 -3.58 0.16
C TYR A 329 -2.26 -2.14 -0.19
N GLY A 330 -2.91 -1.16 0.40
CA GLY A 330 -2.62 0.26 0.17
C GLY A 330 -1.26 0.70 0.72
N ALA A 331 -0.76 1.82 0.23
CA ALA A 331 0.42 2.49 0.79
C ALA A 331 -0.01 3.34 2.00
N HIS A 332 0.07 2.75 3.14
CA HIS A 332 -0.58 3.18 4.38
C HIS A 332 -0.14 4.53 4.88
N HIS A 333 1.15 4.81 4.84
CA HIS A 333 1.73 6.07 5.29
C HIS A 333 1.28 7.32 4.49
N LYS A 334 0.65 7.13 3.35
CA LYS A 334 0.13 8.24 2.52
C LYS A 334 -1.19 8.82 3.01
N PHE A 335 -1.87 8.14 3.93
CA PHE A 335 -3.26 8.41 4.28
C PHE A 335 -3.49 8.38 5.78
N TYR A 336 -4.49 9.14 6.26
CA TYR A 336 -5.03 9.08 7.62
C TYR A 336 -4.09 9.55 8.74
N GLY A 337 -3.13 10.43 8.40
CA GLY A 337 -2.11 10.96 9.30
C GLY A 337 -0.77 10.24 9.19
N ALA A 338 0.34 10.97 9.32
CA ALA A 338 1.69 10.46 9.14
C ALA A 338 2.17 9.55 10.27
N MET A 339 1.53 9.59 11.43
CA MET A 339 1.83 8.69 12.53
C MET A 339 1.34 7.25 12.31
N ASP A 340 0.56 6.98 11.25
CA ASP A 340 -0.04 5.69 10.92
C ASP A 340 -0.91 5.12 12.06
N PHE A 341 -1.41 5.98 12.93
CA PHE A 341 -2.00 5.60 14.21
C PHE A 341 -3.41 5.00 14.08
N PHE A 342 -4.16 5.37 13.06
CA PHE A 342 -5.52 4.88 12.77
C PHE A 342 -5.59 3.94 11.58
N TYR A 343 -4.47 3.36 11.25
CA TYR A 343 -4.42 2.33 10.25
C TYR A 343 -5.17 1.07 10.70
N VAL A 344 -5.66 0.28 9.75
CA VAL A 344 -6.60 -0.85 9.99
C VAL A 344 -6.17 -1.82 11.09
N SER A 345 -4.87 -2.14 11.17
CA SER A 345 -4.33 -3.03 12.19
C SER A 345 -4.35 -2.45 13.61
N THR A 346 -4.70 -1.18 13.75
CA THR A 346 -4.61 -0.45 15.00
C THR A 346 -5.89 -0.47 15.83
N TYR A 347 -6.97 -1.08 15.34
CA TYR A 347 -8.17 -1.30 16.13
C TYR A 347 -8.15 -2.69 16.77
N LEU A 348 -8.58 -2.78 18.02
CA LEU A 348 -8.57 -4.01 18.80
C LEU A 348 -9.37 -5.14 18.13
N ASN A 349 -8.79 -6.34 18.10
CA ASN A 349 -9.44 -7.59 17.71
C ASN A 349 -10.06 -7.61 16.31
N GLY A 350 -9.51 -6.86 15.37
CA GLY A 350 -10.04 -6.80 14.00
C GLY A 350 -11.39 -6.11 13.87
N PHE A 351 -11.93 -5.53 14.94
CA PHE A 351 -13.10 -4.68 14.89
C PHE A 351 -12.67 -3.25 14.65
N THR A 352 -13.28 -2.63 13.67
CA THR A 352 -13.01 -1.24 13.35
C THR A 352 -14.29 -0.43 13.46
N PRO A 353 -14.32 0.61 14.29
CA PRO A 353 -15.42 1.56 14.29
C PRO A 353 -15.42 2.47 13.06
N GLY A 354 -14.54 2.19 12.08
CA GLY A 354 -14.31 3.01 10.92
C GLY A 354 -13.59 4.31 11.23
N LEU A 355 -13.36 5.12 10.21
CA LEU A 355 -12.60 6.36 10.34
C LEU A 355 -13.21 7.48 9.50
N GLN A 356 -13.28 8.66 10.08
CA GLN A 356 -13.45 9.94 9.41
C GLN A 356 -12.16 10.74 9.57
N ASN A 357 -11.62 11.24 8.47
CA ASN A 357 -10.40 12.04 8.43
C ASN A 357 -10.69 13.32 7.62
N ALA A 358 -10.93 14.42 8.29
CA ALA A 358 -10.97 15.73 7.66
C ALA A 358 -9.59 16.37 7.73
N PHE A 359 -9.03 16.81 6.60
CA PHE A 359 -7.67 17.33 6.57
C PHE A 359 -7.50 18.55 5.68
N ILE A 360 -6.55 19.38 6.07
CA ILE A 360 -6.02 20.48 5.27
C ILE A 360 -4.50 20.37 5.21
N GLY A 361 -3.91 20.83 4.12
CA GLY A 361 -2.47 20.83 3.95
C GLY A 361 -2.01 22.00 3.10
N ALA A 362 -0.74 22.33 3.21
CA ALA A 362 -0.08 23.31 2.38
C ALA A 362 1.36 22.87 2.09
N PHE A 363 1.87 23.28 0.96
CA PHE A 363 3.30 23.18 0.69
C PHE A 363 3.90 24.51 0.32
N TYR A 364 5.19 24.67 0.61
CA TYR A 364 5.98 25.83 0.21
C TYR A 364 7.38 25.43 -0.24
N LYS A 365 7.83 26.01 -1.36
CA LYS A 365 9.18 25.82 -1.93
C LYS A 365 9.92 27.15 -1.88
N PRO A 366 10.61 27.48 -0.77
CA PRO A 366 11.27 28.77 -0.58
C PRO A 366 12.45 28.98 -1.51
N ILE A 367 13.20 27.92 -1.79
CA ILE A 367 14.37 27.89 -2.68
C ILE A 367 14.38 26.64 -3.54
N LYS A 368 15.21 26.64 -4.58
CA LYS A 368 15.41 25.47 -5.42
C LYS A 368 15.87 24.27 -4.59
N GLY A 369 15.20 23.12 -4.77
CA GLY A 369 15.53 21.87 -4.10
C GLY A 369 14.85 21.69 -2.74
N LEU A 370 14.41 22.75 -2.07
CA LEU A 370 13.73 22.68 -0.75
C LEU A 370 12.21 22.73 -0.93
N ARG A 371 11.53 21.78 -0.31
CA ARG A 371 10.08 21.75 -0.15
C ARG A 371 9.72 21.51 1.31
N ILE A 372 8.78 22.28 1.81
CA ILE A 372 8.20 22.16 3.15
C ILE A 372 6.72 21.86 2.95
N ASP A 373 6.22 20.83 3.62
CA ASP A 373 4.81 20.41 3.64
C ASP A 373 4.33 20.50 5.09
N ALA A 374 3.12 21.01 5.28
CA ALA A 374 2.43 21.02 6.56
C ALA A 374 1.01 20.50 6.37
N SER A 375 0.52 19.67 7.29
CA SER A 375 -0.85 19.17 7.29
C SER A 375 -1.44 19.14 8.69
N TYR A 376 -2.76 19.16 8.72
CA TYR A 376 -3.56 19.01 9.91
C TYR A 376 -4.71 18.06 9.61
N HIS A 377 -4.92 17.11 10.51
CA HIS A 377 -5.96 16.11 10.47
C HIS A 377 -6.86 16.20 11.70
N SER A 378 -8.16 16.15 11.48
CA SER A 378 -9.18 15.96 12.50
C SER A 378 -9.80 14.58 12.30
N LEU A 379 -9.63 13.72 13.30
CA LEU A 379 -9.92 12.30 13.21
C LEU A 379 -11.10 11.93 14.12
N ALA A 380 -12.02 11.12 13.60
CA ALA A 380 -13.16 10.60 14.34
C ALA A 380 -13.50 9.18 13.88
N THR A 381 -14.20 8.40 14.71
CA THR A 381 -14.79 7.12 14.27
C THR A 381 -15.94 7.36 13.29
N ALA A 382 -16.18 6.42 12.38
CA ALA A 382 -17.30 6.50 11.44
C ALA A 382 -18.64 6.11 12.11
N THR A 383 -18.59 5.36 13.20
CA THR A 383 -19.77 4.90 13.93
C THR A 383 -19.72 5.39 15.39
N LYS A 384 -20.91 5.62 15.95
CA LYS A 384 -21.05 5.96 17.36
C LYS A 384 -20.69 4.76 18.23
N LEU A 385 -19.89 5.00 19.24
CA LEU A 385 -19.47 4.02 20.24
C LEU A 385 -20.38 4.13 21.47
N THR A 386 -20.54 3.01 22.19
CA THR A 386 -21.28 3.03 23.47
C THR A 386 -20.44 3.79 24.52
N ASP A 387 -21.07 4.78 25.14
CA ASP A 387 -20.50 5.62 26.21
C ASP A 387 -19.22 6.42 25.84
N LEU A 388 -18.96 6.59 24.54
CA LEU A 388 -17.80 7.34 24.04
C LEU A 388 -18.20 8.29 22.92
N ASP A 389 -17.49 9.42 22.81
CA ASP A 389 -17.63 10.32 21.69
C ASP A 389 -16.96 9.74 20.43
N MET A 390 -17.40 10.18 19.27
CA MET A 390 -16.78 9.76 18.00
C MET A 390 -15.40 10.39 17.78
N PHE A 391 -15.13 11.53 18.39
CA PHE A 391 -13.87 12.25 18.17
C PHE A 391 -12.67 11.48 18.72
N LEU A 392 -11.64 11.29 17.85
CA LEU A 392 -10.41 10.57 18.19
C LEU A 392 -9.26 11.52 18.56
N GLY A 393 -9.08 12.58 17.80
CA GLY A 393 -7.99 13.51 18.06
C GLY A 393 -7.64 14.40 16.88
N HIS A 394 -6.59 15.19 17.08
CA HIS A 394 -5.97 16.04 16.07
C HIS A 394 -4.53 15.63 15.84
N GLU A 395 -4.12 15.55 14.58
CA GLU A 395 -2.72 15.34 14.20
C GLU A 395 -2.22 16.53 13.39
N PHE A 396 -1.04 17.04 13.78
CA PHE A 396 -0.30 18.08 13.07
C PHE A 396 0.99 17.49 12.54
N GLU A 397 1.31 17.78 11.30
CA GLU A 397 2.47 17.26 10.59
C GLU A 397 3.26 18.40 9.96
N LEU A 398 4.56 18.30 10.02
CA LEU A 398 5.50 19.15 9.31
C LEU A 398 6.61 18.30 8.72
N GLN A 399 6.84 18.43 7.42
CA GLN A 399 7.90 17.74 6.72
C GLN A 399 8.69 18.69 5.86
N ALA A 400 10.01 18.53 5.82
CA ALA A 400 10.88 19.21 4.88
C ALA A 400 11.67 18.19 4.05
N SER A 401 11.82 18.45 2.75
CA SER A 401 12.66 17.66 1.85
C SER A 401 13.59 18.55 1.07
N TYR A 402 14.88 18.22 1.05
CA TYR A 402 15.91 18.97 0.34
C TYR A 402 16.70 18.06 -0.60
N ASN A 403 16.66 18.37 -1.90
CA ASN A 403 17.49 17.68 -2.90
C ASN A 403 18.87 18.32 -2.90
N ILE A 404 19.85 17.64 -2.30
CA ILE A 404 21.26 18.05 -2.29
C ILE A 404 21.86 17.93 -3.69
N SER A 405 21.49 16.85 -4.38
CA SER A 405 21.82 16.58 -5.78
C SER A 405 20.66 15.80 -6.43
N PRO A 406 20.70 15.49 -7.73
CA PRO A 406 19.70 14.62 -8.35
C PRO A 406 19.55 13.25 -7.66
N ASP A 407 20.62 12.73 -7.10
CA ASP A 407 20.68 11.39 -6.51
C ASP A 407 20.61 11.39 -4.98
N ILE A 408 20.71 12.55 -4.33
CA ILE A 408 20.81 12.65 -2.87
C ILE A 408 19.70 13.58 -2.35
N ARG A 409 18.83 13.02 -1.48
CA ARG A 409 17.77 13.74 -0.80
C ARG A 409 17.88 13.59 0.71
N LEU A 410 17.82 14.71 1.39
CA LEU A 410 17.63 14.77 2.85
C LEU A 410 16.19 15.13 3.16
N MET A 411 15.59 14.43 4.11
CA MET A 411 14.22 14.68 4.55
C MET A 411 14.18 14.70 6.08
N ALA A 412 13.31 15.48 6.63
CA ALA A 412 13.00 15.49 8.06
C ALA A 412 11.52 15.76 8.27
N GLY A 413 10.94 15.17 9.29
CA GLY A 413 9.54 15.38 9.64
C GLY A 413 9.29 15.31 11.12
N ALA A 414 8.19 15.92 11.53
CA ALA A 414 7.68 15.83 12.89
C ALA A 414 6.16 15.82 12.86
N SER A 415 5.56 14.99 13.72
CA SER A 415 4.13 14.93 13.92
C SER A 415 3.78 15.00 15.41
N LEU A 416 2.68 15.67 15.71
CA LEU A 416 2.14 15.82 17.04
C LEU A 416 0.68 15.40 17.03
N MET A 417 0.29 14.49 17.92
CA MET A 417 -1.08 14.04 18.06
C MET A 417 -1.62 14.33 19.45
N SER A 418 -2.76 15.02 19.49
CA SER A 418 -3.54 15.23 20.68
C SER A 418 -4.77 14.32 20.64
N GLY A 419 -4.75 13.24 21.43
CA GLY A 419 -5.82 12.25 21.47
C GLY A 419 -6.91 12.58 22.47
N SER A 420 -8.11 12.02 22.22
CA SER A 420 -9.27 12.07 23.10
C SER A 420 -9.33 10.86 24.05
N LYS A 421 -10.27 10.89 25.00
CA LYS A 421 -10.59 9.70 25.83
C LYS A 421 -11.05 8.51 25.00
N THR A 422 -11.71 8.74 23.88
CA THR A 422 -12.12 7.69 22.94
C THR A 422 -10.90 7.02 22.31
N MET A 423 -9.92 7.80 21.88
CA MET A 423 -8.67 7.28 21.37
C MET A 423 -7.94 6.43 22.41
N GLU A 424 -7.80 6.94 23.65
CA GLU A 424 -7.21 6.20 24.77
C GLU A 424 -7.89 4.85 24.97
N ARG A 425 -9.21 4.85 24.94
CA ARG A 425 -9.99 3.63 25.16
C ARG A 425 -9.84 2.61 24.04
N LEU A 426 -9.83 3.05 22.79
CA LEU A 426 -9.70 2.19 21.60
C LEU A 426 -8.29 1.63 21.45
N LYS A 427 -7.29 2.44 21.76
CA LYS A 427 -5.88 2.08 21.58
C LYS A 427 -5.22 1.49 22.82
N ARG A 428 -5.96 1.38 23.93
CA ARG A 428 -5.45 0.93 25.24
C ARG A 428 -4.23 1.69 25.74
N ASP A 429 -4.05 2.89 25.22
CA ASP A 429 -2.94 3.75 25.58
C ASP A 429 -3.44 5.00 26.29
N THR A 430 -2.53 5.72 26.91
CA THR A 430 -2.88 6.92 27.66
C THR A 430 -2.90 8.14 26.75
N SER A 431 -4.08 8.70 26.52
CA SER A 431 -4.21 9.99 25.83
C SER A 431 -3.73 11.18 26.68
N LYS A 432 -3.35 10.93 27.93
CA LYS A 432 -2.86 11.95 28.86
C LYS A 432 -1.62 12.68 28.36
N ASN A 433 -0.88 12.08 27.42
CA ASN A 433 0.31 12.66 26.83
C ASN A 433 0.11 12.90 25.33
N THR A 434 0.53 14.06 24.85
CA THR A 434 0.62 14.30 23.42
C THR A 434 1.62 13.34 22.81
N LEU A 435 1.16 12.55 21.82
CA LEU A 435 2.04 11.67 21.06
C LEU A 435 2.94 12.52 20.17
N ARG A 436 4.21 12.15 20.08
CA ARG A 436 5.21 12.87 19.30
C ARG A 436 6.01 11.90 18.46
N TRP A 437 6.21 12.26 17.22
CA TRP A 437 7.07 11.54 16.30
C TRP A 437 7.96 12.52 15.56
N GLY A 438 9.24 12.25 15.53
CA GLY A 438 10.20 13.01 14.75
C GLY A 438 11.15 12.06 14.02
N TRP A 439 11.55 12.42 12.80
CA TRP A 439 12.44 11.61 12.01
C TRP A 439 13.32 12.45 11.08
N ILE A 440 14.47 11.90 10.74
CA ILE A 440 15.37 12.39 9.71
C ILE A 440 15.77 11.22 8.80
N SER A 441 15.78 11.45 7.50
CA SER A 441 16.06 10.42 6.50
C SER A 441 17.01 10.93 5.43
N LEU A 442 17.99 10.10 5.06
CA LEU A 442 18.86 10.30 3.92
C LEU A 442 18.58 9.23 2.87
N SER A 443 18.29 9.67 1.65
CA SER A 443 18.12 8.80 0.49
C SER A 443 19.22 9.08 -0.53
N VAL A 444 19.91 8.02 -1.00
CA VAL A 444 20.98 8.09 -1.98
C VAL A 444 20.68 7.06 -3.08
N ASN A 445 20.37 7.54 -4.29
CA ASN A 445 19.82 6.72 -5.38
C ASN A 445 20.58 6.95 -6.71
N PRO A 446 21.88 6.74 -6.81
CA PRO A 446 22.61 6.92 -8.06
C PRO A 446 22.39 5.76 -9.02
N ARG A 447 22.38 6.07 -10.33
CA ARG A 447 22.63 5.08 -11.36
C ARG A 447 24.12 4.81 -11.45
N ILE A 448 24.56 3.64 -10.97
CA ILE A 448 26.00 3.29 -10.90
C ILE A 448 26.52 2.66 -12.17
N PHE A 449 25.62 2.15 -13.03
CA PHE A 449 25.99 1.59 -14.33
C PHE A 449 24.86 1.79 -15.33
N SER A 450 25.21 2.10 -16.58
CA SER A 450 24.29 2.06 -17.73
C SER A 450 25.08 1.81 -19.01
N LYS A 451 24.62 0.83 -19.79
CA LYS A 451 25.19 0.50 -21.10
C LYS A 451 24.08 0.20 -22.09
N LYS A 452 24.19 0.78 -23.28
CA LYS A 452 23.34 0.50 -24.44
C LYS A 452 24.18 -0.09 -25.56
N TRP A 453 23.68 -1.12 -26.25
CA TRP A 453 24.37 -1.76 -27.40
C TRP A 453 23.40 -2.37 -28.39
#